data_1b7d3328aff947000ebce87c033391be
#
_entry.id   1b7d3328aff947000ebce87c033391be
#
_cell.length_a   1.000
_cell.length_b   1.000
_cell.length_c   1.000
_cell.angle_alpha   90.00
_cell.angle_beta   90.00
_cell.angle_gamma   90.00
#
_symmetry.space_group_name_H-M   'P 1'
#
loop_
_entity.id
_entity.type
_entity.pdbx_description
1 polymer ?
#
loop_
_entity_poly.entity_id
_entity_poly.type
_entity_poly.pdbx_seq_one_letter_code
_entity_poly.pdbx_strand_id
1 'polypeptide(L)'
;NDYLNKKYNEAVFCNISTTEYFERKDGKNYSFQDFTSNPHEYKSKIRNYIYDTDMLITGHYWEPKFPKLFYPNQINEFKNLKIIGDITCDINGSIPTTIRSTSIAKPYYSIDINSMKEIDLGNKGIAVMAVDNLPSELPNESSEEFGDSIMSEVLPYLINKDDGRINRATTASKGKFYPKYKYLEDFIK
;
A
#
# COMPACT_ATOMS: atom_id res chain seq x y z
N ASN A 1 -0.82 23.98 -6.98
CA ASN A 1 -1.12 24.82 -5.79
C ASN A 1 -2.40 25.65 -5.94
N ASP A 2 -2.99 25.75 -7.15
CA ASP A 2 -4.25 26.48 -7.35
C ASP A 2 -5.47 25.79 -6.75
N TYR A 3 -5.38 24.51 -6.45
CA TYR A 3 -6.48 23.72 -5.89
C TYR A 3 -6.77 24.08 -4.43
N LEU A 4 -5.76 24.38 -3.64
CA LEU A 4 -5.89 24.60 -2.19
C LEU A 4 -6.64 25.89 -1.82
N ASN A 5 -6.73 26.83 -2.75
CA ASN A 5 -7.35 28.15 -2.53
C ASN A 5 -8.76 28.26 -3.09
N LYS A 6 -9.33 27.19 -3.66
CA LYS A 6 -10.69 27.16 -4.22
C LYS A 6 -11.64 26.43 -3.30
N LYS A 7 -12.88 26.91 -3.20
CA LYS A 7 -13.98 26.16 -2.61
C LYS A 7 -14.62 25.31 -3.73
N TYR A 8 -14.69 24.01 -3.49
CA TYR A 8 -15.32 23.05 -4.38
C TYR A 8 -16.66 22.61 -3.82
N ASN A 9 -17.65 22.43 -4.71
CA ASN A 9 -18.96 21.88 -4.37
C ASN A 9 -19.03 20.36 -4.62
N GLU A 10 -17.92 19.77 -5.01
CA GLU A 10 -17.76 18.36 -5.35
C GLU A 10 -16.45 17.82 -4.76
N ALA A 11 -16.33 16.50 -4.68
CA ALA A 11 -15.10 15.85 -4.26
C ALA A 11 -13.99 16.08 -5.29
N VAL A 12 -12.83 16.52 -4.83
CA VAL A 12 -11.62 16.69 -5.66
C VAL A 12 -10.61 15.64 -5.27
N PHE A 13 -10.07 14.90 -6.23
CA PHE A 13 -9.04 13.90 -5.98
C PHE A 13 -7.77 14.18 -6.78
N CYS A 14 -6.64 13.76 -6.23
CA CYS A 14 -5.34 13.77 -6.88
C CYS A 14 -4.75 12.36 -6.83
N ASN A 15 -4.45 11.78 -8.00
CA ASN A 15 -3.71 10.54 -8.07
C ASN A 15 -2.22 10.89 -8.20
N ILE A 16 -1.40 10.33 -7.30
CA ILE A 16 0.04 10.57 -7.25
C ILE A 16 0.81 9.27 -7.38
N SER A 17 1.86 9.31 -8.17
CA SER A 17 2.75 8.18 -8.43
C SER A 17 3.93 8.13 -7.45
N THR A 18 4.63 7.01 -7.42
CA THR A 18 5.81 6.81 -6.55
C THR A 18 6.87 7.90 -6.75
N THR A 19 7.05 8.41 -7.96
CA THR A 19 8.00 9.49 -8.28
C THR A 19 7.60 10.83 -7.67
N GLU A 20 6.33 10.98 -7.32
CA GLU A 20 5.79 12.22 -6.76
C GLU A 20 5.84 12.23 -5.24
N TYR A 21 5.74 11.07 -4.57
CA TYR A 21 5.77 11.01 -3.11
C TYR A 21 7.05 10.44 -2.50
N PHE A 22 8.02 9.96 -3.32
CA PHE A 22 9.38 9.67 -2.87
C PHE A 22 10.40 10.53 -3.61
N GLU A 23 11.48 10.85 -2.93
CA GLU A 23 12.64 11.56 -3.50
C GLU A 23 13.94 11.00 -2.94
N ARG A 24 15.03 11.10 -3.71
CA ARG A 24 16.37 10.82 -3.21
C ARG A 24 16.82 11.90 -2.24
N LYS A 25 17.49 11.49 -1.17
CA LYS A 25 18.03 12.40 -0.15
C LYS A 25 19.13 13.32 -0.68
N ASP A 26 19.85 12.88 -1.72
CA ASP A 26 20.94 13.63 -2.36
C ASP A 26 20.46 14.57 -3.50
N GLY A 27 19.14 14.65 -3.72
CA GLY A 27 18.53 15.53 -4.72
C GLY A 27 18.59 15.05 -6.17
N LYS A 28 19.13 13.86 -6.42
CA LYS A 28 19.11 13.26 -7.76
C LYS A 28 17.70 12.81 -8.14
N ASN A 29 17.47 12.61 -9.43
CA ASN A 29 16.20 12.14 -9.95
C ASN A 29 15.84 10.76 -9.37
N TYR A 30 14.53 10.56 -9.16
CA TYR A 30 13.99 9.26 -8.79
C TYR A 30 14.22 8.24 -9.90
N SER A 31 14.62 7.03 -9.51
CA SER A 31 14.68 5.86 -10.39
C SER A 31 14.09 4.67 -9.64
N PHE A 32 13.12 3.97 -10.23
CA PHE A 32 12.50 2.81 -9.61
C PHE A 32 13.52 1.69 -9.34
N GLN A 33 14.43 1.44 -10.27
CA GLN A 33 15.48 0.45 -10.10
C GLN A 33 16.42 0.80 -8.94
N ASP A 34 16.81 2.07 -8.83
CA ASP A 34 17.64 2.53 -7.73
C ASP A 34 16.87 2.54 -6.40
N PHE A 35 15.59 2.95 -6.39
CA PHE A 35 14.73 2.89 -5.21
C PHE A 35 14.63 1.47 -4.64
N THR A 36 14.44 0.47 -5.50
CA THR A 36 14.34 -0.93 -5.05
C THR A 36 15.67 -1.51 -4.56
N SER A 37 16.80 -1.03 -5.12
CA SER A 37 18.16 -1.48 -4.77
C SER A 37 18.74 -0.75 -3.56
N ASN A 38 18.45 0.54 -3.43
CA ASN A 38 19.02 1.45 -2.42
C ASN A 38 17.91 2.25 -1.70
N PRO A 39 16.90 1.60 -1.10
CA PRO A 39 15.73 2.29 -0.53
C PRO A 39 16.09 3.26 0.61
N HIS A 40 17.20 3.02 1.32
CA HIS A 40 17.70 3.88 2.39
C HIS A 40 18.17 5.26 1.90
N GLU A 41 18.47 5.40 0.59
CA GLU A 41 18.80 6.68 -0.03
C GLU A 41 17.57 7.56 -0.31
N TYR A 42 16.38 7.05 -0.06
CA TYR A 42 15.13 7.74 -0.35
C TYR A 42 14.41 8.17 0.92
N LYS A 43 13.57 9.17 0.79
CA LYS A 43 12.64 9.63 1.82
C LYS A 43 11.29 9.96 1.20
N SER A 44 10.26 9.91 2.02
CA SER A 44 8.92 10.34 1.62
C SER A 44 8.81 11.87 1.60
N LYS A 45 8.11 12.39 0.61
CA LYS A 45 7.63 13.78 0.53
C LYS A 45 6.11 13.86 0.44
N ILE A 46 5.42 12.79 0.85
CA ILE A 46 3.96 12.67 0.82
C ILE A 46 3.27 13.80 1.61
N ARG A 47 3.95 14.37 2.61
CA ARG A 47 3.47 15.51 3.37
C ARG A 47 2.99 16.65 2.50
N ASN A 48 3.64 16.91 1.36
CA ASN A 48 3.29 17.98 0.44
C ASN A 48 1.88 17.82 -0.15
N TYR A 49 1.31 16.62 -0.08
CA TYR A 49 -0.01 16.27 -0.59
C TYR A 49 -1.02 16.08 0.54
N ILE A 50 -0.62 15.44 1.65
CA ILE A 50 -1.54 15.10 2.74
C ILE A 50 -1.92 16.32 3.58
N TYR A 51 -1.10 17.36 3.63
CA TYR A 51 -1.27 18.50 4.54
C TYR A 51 -2.69 19.10 4.50
N ASP A 52 -3.28 19.21 3.29
CA ASP A 52 -4.62 19.76 3.08
C ASP A 52 -5.64 18.70 2.62
N THR A 53 -5.34 17.42 2.82
CA THR A 53 -6.17 16.30 2.38
C THR A 53 -7.12 15.87 3.49
N ASP A 54 -8.40 15.70 3.19
CA ASP A 54 -9.41 15.14 4.11
C ASP A 54 -9.36 13.60 4.16
N MET A 55 -9.08 12.96 3.01
CA MET A 55 -9.05 11.50 2.85
C MET A 55 -7.81 11.06 2.07
N LEU A 56 -7.05 10.14 2.64
CA LEU A 56 -5.92 9.46 2.00
C LEU A 56 -6.33 8.03 1.65
N ILE A 57 -6.15 7.65 0.38
CA ILE A 57 -6.30 6.25 -0.06
C ILE A 57 -4.94 5.76 -0.52
N THR A 58 -4.50 4.62 0.00
CA THR A 58 -3.20 4.01 -0.32
C THR A 58 -3.36 2.60 -0.87
N GLY A 59 -2.68 2.32 -1.98
CA GLY A 59 -2.70 1.02 -2.66
C GLY A 59 -1.34 0.66 -3.26
N HIS A 60 -0.26 1.21 -2.69
CA HIS A 60 1.10 1.01 -3.18
C HIS A 60 1.72 -0.27 -2.62
N TYR A 61 2.65 -0.86 -3.38
CA TYR A 61 3.49 -1.94 -2.88
C TYR A 61 4.52 -1.40 -1.87
N TRP A 62 4.67 -2.10 -0.74
CA TRP A 62 5.65 -1.76 0.29
C TRP A 62 6.35 -3.01 0.84
N GLU A 63 7.60 -2.86 1.24
CA GLU A 63 8.41 -3.85 1.96
C GLU A 63 9.10 -3.17 3.16
N PRO A 64 9.45 -3.91 4.22
CA PRO A 64 10.10 -3.34 5.41
C PRO A 64 11.40 -2.55 5.14
N LYS A 65 12.08 -2.83 4.04
CA LYS A 65 13.28 -2.08 3.62
C LYS A 65 12.98 -0.72 3.03
N PHE A 66 11.72 -0.47 2.59
CA PHE A 66 11.33 0.81 1.98
C PHE A 66 10.99 1.86 3.04
N PRO A 67 11.19 3.14 2.77
CA PRO A 67 10.74 4.18 3.65
C PRO A 67 9.22 4.14 3.81
N LYS A 68 8.74 4.46 5.01
CA LYS A 68 7.29 4.65 5.24
C LYS A 68 6.81 5.91 4.52
N LEU A 69 5.52 5.96 4.19
CA LEU A 69 4.93 7.19 3.63
C LEU A 69 4.99 8.34 4.64
N PHE A 70 4.70 8.05 5.91
CA PHE A 70 4.89 8.98 7.01
C PHE A 70 5.14 8.22 8.32
N TYR A 71 5.59 8.93 9.33
CA TYR A 71 5.87 8.37 10.65
C TYR A 71 4.85 8.88 11.68
N PRO A 72 4.65 8.17 12.82
CA PRO A 72 3.68 8.57 13.84
C PRO A 72 3.81 10.03 14.32
N ASN A 73 5.03 10.51 14.46
CA ASN A 73 5.30 11.89 14.90
C ASN A 73 4.91 12.97 13.88
N GLN A 74 4.64 12.59 12.63
CA GLN A 74 4.24 13.52 11.56
C GLN A 74 2.73 13.66 11.44
N ILE A 75 1.95 12.73 12.01
CA ILE A 75 0.49 12.69 11.79
C ILE A 75 -0.20 13.95 12.31
N ASN A 76 0.32 14.57 13.36
CA ASN A 76 -0.20 15.82 13.92
C ASN A 76 -0.08 17.02 12.98
N GLU A 77 0.72 16.88 11.92
CA GLU A 77 0.86 17.92 10.89
C GLU A 77 -0.28 17.87 9.87
N PHE A 78 -1.00 16.75 9.76
CA PHE A 78 -2.08 16.52 8.78
C PHE A 78 -3.43 16.95 9.34
N LYS A 79 -3.60 18.26 9.52
CA LYS A 79 -4.71 18.87 10.30
C LYS A 79 -6.10 18.56 9.75
N ASN A 80 -6.20 18.34 8.44
CA ASN A 80 -7.47 18.10 7.75
C ASN A 80 -7.76 16.62 7.55
N LEU A 81 -6.76 15.74 7.74
CA LEU A 81 -6.90 14.30 7.48
C LEU A 81 -7.86 13.68 8.50
N LYS A 82 -8.95 13.11 7.99
CA LYS A 82 -10.02 12.48 8.78
C LYS A 82 -10.13 11.00 8.51
N ILE A 83 -9.77 10.57 7.29
CA ILE A 83 -9.99 9.20 6.83
C ILE A 83 -8.73 8.70 6.13
N ILE A 84 -8.32 7.49 6.45
CA ILE A 84 -7.31 6.73 5.74
C ILE A 84 -7.94 5.42 5.26
N GLY A 85 -7.99 5.23 3.94
CA GLY A 85 -8.32 3.96 3.30
C GLY A 85 -7.03 3.24 2.91
N ASP A 86 -6.54 2.36 3.77
CA ASP A 86 -5.30 1.62 3.52
C ASP A 86 -5.59 0.28 2.86
N ILE A 87 -5.56 0.27 1.51
CA ILE A 87 -5.74 -0.94 0.70
C ILE A 87 -4.52 -1.86 0.80
N THR A 88 -3.34 -1.32 1.14
CA THR A 88 -2.14 -2.14 1.34
C THR A 88 -2.28 -3.08 2.52
N CYS A 89 -3.01 -2.68 3.55
CA CYS A 89 -3.30 -3.45 4.77
C CYS A 89 -2.05 -4.03 5.47
N ASP A 90 -0.89 -3.39 5.30
CA ASP A 90 0.37 -3.81 5.94
C ASP A 90 0.40 -3.32 7.39
N ILE A 91 0.16 -4.22 8.34
CA ILE A 91 0.14 -3.89 9.77
C ILE A 91 1.51 -3.33 10.20
N ASN A 92 1.49 -2.12 10.79
CA ASN A 92 2.70 -1.36 11.11
C ASN A 92 3.61 -1.09 9.90
N GLY A 93 3.07 -1.18 8.70
CA GLY A 93 3.77 -0.98 7.44
C GLY A 93 4.01 0.47 7.08
N SER A 94 3.80 0.80 5.82
CA SER A 94 4.00 2.14 5.26
C SER A 94 3.12 3.20 5.91
N ILE A 95 1.92 2.80 6.35
CA ILE A 95 0.92 3.63 7.02
C ILE A 95 0.90 3.28 8.50
N PRO A 96 1.47 4.10 9.38
CA PRO A 96 1.62 3.75 10.80
C PRO A 96 0.31 3.68 11.57
N THR A 97 -0.78 4.22 11.02
CA THR A 97 -2.13 4.11 11.61
C THR A 97 -2.78 2.76 11.35
N THR A 98 -2.22 1.93 10.46
CA THR A 98 -2.69 0.57 10.21
C THR A 98 -2.10 -0.36 11.26
N ILE A 99 -2.74 -0.39 12.43
CA ILE A 99 -2.33 -1.19 13.60
C ILE A 99 -2.93 -2.59 13.61
N ARG A 100 -3.97 -2.81 12.83
CA ARG A 100 -4.64 -4.10 12.60
C ARG A 100 -5.42 -4.09 11.30
N SER A 101 -5.71 -5.26 10.75
CA SER A 101 -6.68 -5.41 9.68
C SER A 101 -8.12 -5.19 10.19
N THR A 102 -9.01 -4.91 9.27
CA THR A 102 -10.45 -4.81 9.49
C THR A 102 -11.18 -5.82 8.62
N SER A 103 -12.43 -6.05 8.92
CA SER A 103 -13.29 -6.95 8.15
C SER A 103 -14.39 -6.17 7.43
N ILE A 104 -14.98 -6.77 6.42
CA ILE A 104 -16.13 -6.23 5.70
C ILE A 104 -17.28 -5.85 6.66
N ALA A 105 -17.54 -6.68 7.67
CA ALA A 105 -18.60 -6.42 8.66
C ALA A 105 -18.26 -5.27 9.63
N LYS A 106 -16.96 -4.99 9.84
CA LYS A 106 -16.45 -3.89 10.67
C LYS A 106 -15.29 -3.24 9.94
N PRO A 107 -15.56 -2.41 8.92
CA PRO A 107 -14.54 -2.03 7.93
C PRO A 107 -13.56 -0.96 8.40
N TYR A 108 -13.83 -0.31 9.53
CA TYR A 108 -12.96 0.77 10.03
C TYR A 108 -12.91 0.81 11.56
N TYR A 109 -11.89 1.46 12.08
CA TYR A 109 -11.71 1.84 13.46
C TYR A 109 -11.20 3.28 13.53
N SER A 110 -11.20 3.90 14.71
CA SER A 110 -10.62 5.24 14.91
C SER A 110 -9.32 5.17 15.69
N ILE A 111 -8.35 6.00 15.29
CA ILE A 111 -7.05 6.16 15.94
C ILE A 111 -6.96 7.56 16.57
N ASP A 112 -6.59 7.61 17.84
CA ASP A 112 -6.13 8.84 18.47
C ASP A 112 -4.72 9.18 17.95
N ILE A 113 -4.57 10.37 17.39
CA ILE A 113 -3.33 10.78 16.71
C ILE A 113 -2.16 11.04 17.68
N ASN A 114 -2.42 11.24 18.96
CA ASN A 114 -1.38 11.51 19.96
C ASN A 114 -0.84 10.22 20.56
N SER A 115 -1.74 9.30 20.90
CA SER A 115 -1.38 8.02 21.53
C SER A 115 -1.13 6.90 20.53
N MET A 116 -1.57 7.06 19.27
CA MET A 116 -1.58 6.02 18.22
C MET A 116 -2.33 4.75 18.66
N LYS A 117 -3.34 4.92 19.51
CA LYS A 117 -4.19 3.84 20.01
C LYS A 117 -5.58 3.94 19.43
N GLU A 118 -6.22 2.78 19.28
CA GLU A 118 -7.63 2.70 18.90
C GLU A 118 -8.51 3.37 19.97
N ILE A 119 -9.49 4.11 19.49
CA ILE A 119 -10.49 4.81 20.31
C ILE A 119 -11.88 4.52 19.76
N ASP A 120 -12.90 4.80 20.56
CA ASP A 120 -14.30 4.64 20.14
C ASP A 120 -14.64 5.56 18.96
N LEU A 121 -15.45 5.02 18.04
CA LEU A 121 -15.99 5.78 16.93
C LEU A 121 -16.80 6.98 17.42
N GLY A 122 -16.55 8.13 16.78
CA GLY A 122 -17.17 9.39 17.16
C GLY A 122 -16.32 10.29 18.04
N ASN A 123 -15.23 9.78 18.59
CA ASN A 123 -14.20 10.61 19.23
C ASN A 123 -13.32 11.31 18.18
N LYS A 124 -12.61 12.37 18.59
CA LYS A 124 -11.70 13.08 17.72
C LYS A 124 -10.49 12.19 17.38
N GLY A 125 -10.47 11.64 16.17
CA GLY A 125 -9.40 10.79 15.68
C GLY A 125 -9.48 10.65 14.17
N ILE A 126 -8.59 9.84 13.61
CA ILE A 126 -8.61 9.48 12.18
C ILE A 126 -9.28 8.12 12.03
N ALA A 127 -10.29 8.02 11.16
CA ALA A 127 -10.89 6.75 10.79
C ALA A 127 -9.95 6.00 9.83
N VAL A 128 -9.68 4.73 10.13
CA VAL A 128 -8.79 3.88 9.33
C VAL A 128 -9.56 2.66 8.84
N MET A 129 -9.62 2.47 7.53
CA MET A 129 -10.07 1.26 6.88
C MET A 129 -8.85 0.47 6.40
N ALA A 130 -8.76 -0.80 6.76
CA ALA A 130 -7.69 -1.71 6.36
C ALA A 130 -8.27 -3.13 6.18
N VAL A 131 -9.26 -3.24 5.30
CA VAL A 131 -9.90 -4.52 4.97
C VAL A 131 -8.94 -5.36 4.14
N ASP A 132 -8.56 -6.53 4.66
CA ASP A 132 -7.58 -7.43 4.05
C ASP A 132 -8.13 -8.28 2.89
N ASN A 133 -9.44 -8.24 2.68
CA ASN A 133 -10.12 -9.02 1.64
C ASN A 133 -11.16 -8.19 0.87
N LEU A 134 -10.76 -7.04 0.34
CA LEU A 134 -11.62 -6.18 -0.48
C LEU A 134 -12.23 -6.88 -1.72
N PRO A 135 -11.53 -7.80 -2.42
CA PRO A 135 -12.14 -8.52 -3.53
C PRO A 135 -13.42 -9.27 -3.19
N SER A 136 -13.62 -9.64 -1.92
CA SER A 136 -14.85 -10.31 -1.47
C SER A 136 -16.09 -9.41 -1.45
N GLU A 137 -15.92 -8.08 -1.60
CA GLU A 137 -17.03 -7.14 -1.74
C GLU A 137 -17.65 -7.17 -3.15
N LEU A 138 -16.86 -7.53 -4.16
CA LEU A 138 -17.23 -7.67 -5.56
C LEU A 138 -16.80 -9.05 -6.08
N PRO A 139 -17.34 -10.16 -5.52
CA PRO A 139 -16.78 -11.49 -5.73
C PRO A 139 -16.91 -11.99 -7.18
N ASN A 140 -17.97 -11.60 -7.89
CA ASN A 140 -18.16 -12.00 -9.29
C ASN A 140 -17.13 -11.31 -10.19
N GLU A 141 -17.06 -9.98 -10.10
CA GLU A 141 -16.16 -9.16 -10.90
C GLU A 141 -14.69 -9.50 -10.62
N SER A 142 -14.34 -9.66 -9.34
CA SER A 142 -12.98 -10.02 -8.94
C SER A 142 -12.58 -11.42 -9.43
N SER A 143 -13.50 -12.37 -9.41
CA SER A 143 -13.27 -13.74 -9.90
C SER A 143 -13.15 -13.78 -11.41
N GLU A 144 -13.98 -13.01 -12.13
CA GLU A 144 -13.94 -12.91 -13.59
C GLU A 144 -12.60 -12.30 -14.05
N GLU A 145 -12.21 -11.15 -13.50
CA GLU A 145 -10.95 -10.47 -13.83
C GLU A 145 -9.72 -11.33 -13.52
N PHE A 146 -9.72 -12.00 -12.35
CA PHE A 146 -8.67 -12.94 -12.00
C PHE A 146 -8.60 -14.13 -12.95
N GLY A 147 -9.78 -14.70 -13.31
CA GLY A 147 -9.89 -15.79 -14.27
C GLY A 147 -9.35 -15.42 -15.65
N ASP A 148 -9.74 -14.26 -16.16
CA ASP A 148 -9.26 -13.73 -17.44
C ASP A 148 -7.76 -13.53 -17.45
N SER A 149 -7.21 -12.99 -16.36
CA SER A 149 -5.76 -12.82 -16.17
C SER A 149 -5.03 -14.17 -16.18
N ILE A 150 -5.56 -15.20 -15.51
CA ILE A 150 -4.99 -16.56 -15.54
C ILE A 150 -5.05 -17.15 -16.93
N MET A 151 -6.19 -17.00 -17.64
CA MET A 151 -6.39 -17.55 -18.97
C MET A 151 -5.50 -16.90 -20.02
N SER A 152 -5.26 -15.59 -19.93
CA SER A 152 -4.45 -14.84 -20.89
C SER A 152 -2.95 -14.88 -20.57
N GLU A 153 -2.57 -14.75 -19.31
CA GLU A 153 -1.20 -14.49 -18.91
C GLU A 153 -0.47 -15.68 -18.31
N VAL A 154 -1.19 -16.70 -17.84
CA VAL A 154 -0.56 -17.82 -17.12
C VAL A 154 -0.73 -19.13 -17.91
N LEU A 155 -1.97 -19.50 -18.20
CA LEU A 155 -2.29 -20.83 -18.76
C LEU A 155 -1.57 -21.12 -20.08
N PRO A 156 -1.46 -20.20 -21.06
CA PRO A 156 -0.74 -20.47 -22.31
C PRO A 156 0.73 -20.84 -22.10
N TYR A 157 1.38 -20.25 -21.11
CA TYR A 157 2.81 -20.48 -20.79
C TYR A 157 3.03 -21.67 -19.87
N LEU A 158 2.00 -22.07 -19.13
CA LEU A 158 2.03 -23.28 -18.31
C LEU A 158 1.87 -24.55 -19.16
N ILE A 159 1.03 -24.49 -20.21
CA ILE A 159 0.71 -25.65 -21.06
C ILE A 159 1.69 -25.76 -22.23
N ASN A 160 2.11 -24.63 -22.81
CA ASN A 160 2.99 -24.58 -23.96
C ASN A 160 4.43 -24.27 -23.56
N LYS A 161 5.14 -23.54 -24.43
CA LYS A 161 6.49 -23.09 -24.16
C LYS A 161 6.49 -21.87 -23.22
N ASP A 162 7.09 -22.02 -22.04
CA ASP A 162 7.32 -20.93 -21.12
C ASP A 162 8.30 -19.89 -21.69
N ASP A 163 7.95 -18.62 -21.65
CA ASP A 163 8.82 -17.49 -21.99
C ASP A 163 9.72 -17.07 -20.78
N GLY A 164 9.71 -17.87 -19.73
CA GLY A 164 10.43 -17.64 -18.49
C GLY A 164 9.57 -17.08 -17.36
N ARG A 165 8.31 -16.70 -17.62
CA ARG A 165 7.41 -16.16 -16.57
C ARG A 165 7.04 -17.21 -15.53
N ILE A 166 6.72 -18.43 -15.97
CA ILE A 166 6.38 -19.54 -15.06
C ILE A 166 7.62 -19.92 -14.22
N ASN A 167 8.77 -20.03 -14.86
CA ASN A 167 10.02 -20.32 -14.16
C ASN A 167 10.35 -19.25 -13.11
N ARG A 168 10.18 -17.95 -13.43
CA ARG A 168 10.40 -16.84 -12.47
C ARG A 168 9.38 -16.86 -11.33
N ALA A 169 8.15 -17.30 -11.59
CA ALA A 169 7.08 -17.38 -10.58
C ALA A 169 7.15 -18.67 -9.74
N THR A 170 7.87 -19.69 -10.19
CA THR A 170 7.96 -20.96 -9.48
C THR A 170 8.70 -20.78 -8.16
N THR A 171 7.98 -20.99 -7.07
CA THR A 171 8.49 -20.87 -5.69
C THR A 171 9.31 -22.09 -5.31
N ALA A 172 8.77 -23.29 -5.59
CA ALA A 172 9.40 -24.56 -5.24
C ALA A 172 9.15 -25.60 -6.34
N SER A 173 10.11 -26.52 -6.50
CA SER A 173 9.99 -27.68 -7.38
C SER A 173 10.77 -28.85 -6.81
N LYS A 174 10.20 -30.06 -6.93
CA LYS A 174 10.82 -31.31 -6.45
C LYS A 174 11.30 -31.24 -5.00
N GLY A 175 10.49 -30.59 -4.13
CA GLY A 175 10.77 -30.47 -2.70
C GLY A 175 11.86 -29.47 -2.31
N LYS A 176 12.27 -28.59 -3.25
CA LYS A 176 13.30 -27.55 -2.99
C LYS A 176 12.80 -26.20 -3.44
N PHE A 177 13.11 -25.16 -2.69
CA PHE A 177 12.88 -23.79 -3.11
C PHE A 177 13.82 -23.35 -4.22
N TYR A 178 13.29 -22.54 -5.12
CA TYR A 178 14.15 -21.82 -6.05
C TYR A 178 15.02 -20.79 -5.30
N PRO A 179 16.20 -20.45 -5.84
CA PRO A 179 17.17 -19.58 -5.13
C PRO A 179 16.58 -18.26 -4.64
N LYS A 180 15.68 -17.67 -5.42
CA LYS A 180 14.98 -16.41 -5.08
C LYS A 180 14.07 -16.53 -3.85
N TYR A 181 13.59 -17.75 -3.55
CA TYR A 181 12.61 -18.00 -2.50
C TYR A 181 13.20 -18.77 -1.29
N LYS A 182 14.52 -18.89 -1.20
CA LYS A 182 15.19 -19.58 -0.09
C LYS A 182 14.86 -19.00 1.30
N TYR A 183 14.51 -17.73 1.37
CA TYR A 183 14.08 -17.08 2.61
C TYR A 183 12.83 -17.75 3.22
N LEU A 184 12.06 -18.50 2.42
CA LEU A 184 10.90 -19.26 2.92
C LEU A 184 11.31 -20.51 3.72
N GLU A 185 12.56 -20.97 3.65
CA GLU A 185 13.06 -22.11 4.43
C GLU A 185 12.94 -21.88 5.93
N ASP A 186 13.01 -20.64 6.39
CA ASP A 186 12.89 -20.26 7.80
C ASP A 186 11.47 -20.49 8.36
N PHE A 187 10.46 -20.59 7.50
CA PHE A 187 9.06 -20.81 7.86
C PHE A 187 8.64 -22.28 7.82
N ILE A 188 9.52 -23.17 7.33
CA ILE A 188 9.29 -24.62 7.28
C ILE A 188 10.13 -25.25 8.39
N LYS A 189 9.58 -25.28 9.58
CA LYS A 189 10.16 -26.00 10.74
C LYS A 189 9.19 -27.04 11.23
#